data_63f9138e2c42cc13c82a0a417a3325ee
#
_entry.id   63f9138e2c42cc13c82a0a417a3325ee
#
_cell.length_a   1.000
_cell.length_b   1.000
_cell.length_c   1.000
_cell.angle_alpha   90.00
_cell.angle_beta   90.00
_cell.angle_gamma   90.00
#
_symmetry.space_group_name_H-M   'P 1'
#
loop_
_entity.id
_entity.type
_entity.pdbx_description
1 polymer ?
#
loop_
_entity_poly.entity_id
_entity_poly.type
_entity_poly.pdbx_seq_one_letter_code
_entity_poly.pdbx_strand_id
1 'polypeptide(L)'
;MNMVIYNHSRYLNIAFWGVVLGELISLAHNFHFTKGLLWKFSATIPENLGTLISFVCGAILWMYLQQAWANHKVFKTVSISSLIAMEGLFCLFQILVDKNLDWESASDGATLSIILVLFLFFAYLAINLYVGIVLIVKSERALRWGGILTIVELLFGIVLLVSGNTDNSVLSFFDSLLLILLNFFLKEGCLDELDEDEVEIGTLQYAQMAYVLFIPFLLICCVMF
;
A
#
# COMPACT_ATOMS: atom_id res chain seq x y z
N MET A 1 22.38 16.96 -0.41
CA MET A 1 23.30 15.89 0.02
C MET A 1 22.60 14.59 -0.36
N ASN A 2 23.12 13.91 -1.37
CA ASN A 2 22.49 12.68 -1.86
C ASN A 2 23.11 11.51 -1.10
N MET A 3 22.29 10.61 -0.60
CA MET A 3 22.74 9.39 0.04
C MET A 3 22.78 8.28 -0.98
N VAL A 4 23.86 7.55 -1.06
CA VAL A 4 23.99 6.37 -1.92
C VAL A 4 23.70 5.14 -1.08
N ILE A 5 22.76 4.30 -1.55
CA ILE A 5 22.45 3.02 -0.91
C ILE A 5 23.18 1.92 -1.66
N TYR A 6 23.99 1.18 -0.93
CA TYR A 6 24.60 -0.07 -1.37
C TYR A 6 23.70 -1.26 -1.00
N ASN A 7 23.76 -2.35 -1.78
CA ASN A 7 22.96 -3.55 -1.55
C ASN A 7 21.43 -3.32 -1.58
N HIS A 8 20.93 -2.53 -2.53
CA HIS A 8 19.50 -2.25 -2.68
C HIS A 8 18.65 -3.54 -2.82
N SER A 9 19.18 -4.61 -3.43
CA SER A 9 18.51 -5.92 -3.52
C SER A 9 18.11 -6.48 -2.16
N ARG A 10 18.94 -6.28 -1.13
CA ARG A 10 18.63 -6.70 0.24
C ARG A 10 17.46 -5.90 0.81
N TYR A 11 17.43 -4.59 0.59
CA TYR A 11 16.34 -3.73 1.08
C TYR A 11 15.02 -4.02 0.37
N LEU A 12 15.05 -4.27 -0.96
CA LEU A 12 13.88 -4.70 -1.72
C LEU A 12 13.33 -6.04 -1.21
N ASN A 13 14.20 -7.00 -0.91
CA ASN A 13 13.78 -8.27 -0.31
C ASN A 13 13.18 -8.08 1.09
N ILE A 14 13.78 -7.24 1.94
CA ILE A 14 13.24 -6.94 3.28
C ILE A 14 11.87 -6.27 3.15
N ALA A 15 11.71 -5.30 2.27
CA ALA A 15 10.43 -4.64 2.02
C ALA A 15 9.37 -5.64 1.53
N PHE A 16 9.70 -6.50 0.57
CA PHE A 16 8.78 -7.54 0.10
C PHE A 16 8.33 -8.48 1.22
N TRP A 17 9.27 -9.03 2.00
CA TRP A 17 8.92 -9.89 3.12
C TRP A 17 8.16 -9.16 4.22
N GLY A 18 8.37 -7.85 4.36
CA GLY A 18 7.57 -7.00 5.22
C GLY A 18 6.11 -6.92 4.77
N VAL A 19 5.86 -6.76 3.46
CA VAL A 19 4.49 -6.84 2.90
C VAL A 19 3.88 -8.20 3.19
N VAL A 20 4.58 -9.30 2.90
CA VAL A 20 4.08 -10.66 3.19
C VAL A 20 3.71 -10.81 4.66
N LEU A 21 4.56 -10.34 5.57
CA LEU A 21 4.28 -10.39 7.01
C LEU A 21 3.06 -9.55 7.38
N GLY A 22 2.93 -8.34 6.84
CA GLY A 22 1.79 -7.46 7.07
C GLY A 22 0.48 -8.11 6.63
N GLU A 23 0.46 -8.69 5.43
CA GLU A 23 -0.71 -9.39 4.89
C GLU A 23 -1.07 -10.63 5.71
N LEU A 24 -0.08 -11.40 6.16
CA LEU A 24 -0.34 -12.54 7.03
C LEU A 24 -0.93 -12.14 8.39
N ILE A 25 -0.50 -11.00 8.95
CA ILE A 25 -1.09 -10.45 10.19
C ILE A 25 -2.53 -10.05 9.93
N SER A 26 -2.82 -9.33 8.86
CA SER A 26 -4.18 -8.91 8.48
C SER A 26 -5.09 -10.12 8.27
N LEU A 27 -4.64 -11.14 7.55
CA LEU A 27 -5.37 -12.38 7.34
C LEU A 27 -5.64 -13.12 8.66
N ALA A 28 -4.69 -13.15 9.59
CA ALA A 28 -4.88 -13.80 10.88
C ALA A 28 -6.04 -13.19 11.69
N HIS A 29 -6.29 -11.87 11.53
CA HIS A 29 -7.44 -11.19 12.14
C HIS A 29 -8.74 -11.51 11.39
N ASN A 30 -8.74 -11.46 10.07
CA ASN A 30 -9.91 -11.65 9.24
C ASN A 30 -10.48 -13.09 9.31
N PHE A 31 -9.66 -14.09 9.65
CA PHE A 31 -10.11 -15.48 9.79
C PHE A 31 -10.81 -15.79 11.11
N HIS A 32 -10.92 -14.84 12.05
CA HIS A 32 -11.63 -14.99 13.33
C HIS A 32 -11.41 -16.34 14.03
N PHE A 33 -10.15 -16.75 14.16
CA PHE A 33 -9.83 -18.00 14.86
C PHE A 33 -10.33 -17.96 16.31
N THR A 34 -11.16 -18.92 16.70
CA THR A 34 -11.76 -18.97 18.03
C THR A 34 -10.89 -19.72 19.06
N LYS A 35 -9.91 -20.51 18.61
CA LYS A 35 -9.04 -21.33 19.48
C LYS A 35 -7.66 -21.56 18.84
N GLY A 36 -6.68 -21.84 19.69
CA GLY A 36 -5.35 -22.25 19.26
C GLY A 36 -4.31 -21.14 19.22
N LEU A 37 -3.18 -21.40 18.55
CA LEU A 37 -2.05 -20.49 18.49
C LEU A 37 -2.39 -19.19 17.72
N LEU A 38 -3.11 -19.31 16.61
CA LEU A 38 -3.51 -18.19 15.77
C LEU A 38 -4.51 -17.27 16.48
N TRP A 39 -5.41 -17.80 17.30
CA TRP A 39 -6.27 -17.00 18.15
C TRP A 39 -5.48 -16.18 19.16
N LYS A 40 -4.50 -16.81 19.84
CA LYS A 40 -3.64 -16.08 20.79
C LYS A 40 -2.83 -14.98 20.10
N PHE A 41 -2.39 -15.24 18.88
CA PHE A 41 -1.68 -14.27 18.06
C PHE A 41 -2.57 -13.08 17.70
N SER A 42 -3.76 -13.31 17.15
CA SER A 42 -4.71 -12.23 16.79
C SER A 42 -5.19 -11.44 18.02
N ALA A 43 -5.32 -12.07 19.19
CA ALA A 43 -5.70 -11.39 20.42
C ALA A 43 -4.57 -10.52 21.03
N THR A 44 -3.31 -10.76 20.67
CA THR A 44 -2.14 -10.06 21.23
C THR A 44 -1.63 -8.94 20.32
N ILE A 45 -1.81 -9.06 19.01
CA ILE A 45 -1.31 -8.12 18.02
C ILE A 45 -2.45 -7.16 17.62
N PRO A 46 -2.22 -5.84 17.59
CA PRO A 46 -3.22 -4.88 17.12
C PRO A 46 -3.66 -5.19 15.68
N GLU A 47 -4.96 -5.17 15.43
CA GLU A 47 -5.57 -5.47 14.13
C GLU A 47 -4.94 -4.67 12.98
N ASN A 48 -4.72 -3.39 13.20
CA ASN A 48 -4.19 -2.48 12.17
C ASN A 48 -2.68 -2.57 11.97
N LEU A 49 -1.96 -3.39 12.74
CA LEU A 49 -0.51 -3.51 12.61
C LEU A 49 -0.11 -4.12 11.26
N GLY A 50 -0.88 -5.10 10.78
CA GLY A 50 -0.67 -5.72 9.47
C GLY A 50 -0.74 -4.68 8.34
N THR A 51 -1.81 -3.91 8.32
CA THR A 51 -2.03 -2.83 7.32
C THR A 51 -0.92 -1.79 7.35
N LEU A 52 -0.46 -1.38 8.55
CA LEU A 52 0.64 -0.43 8.68
C LEU A 52 1.96 -0.97 8.14
N ILE A 53 2.29 -2.22 8.43
CA ILE A 53 3.51 -2.88 7.94
C ILE A 53 3.45 -3.00 6.42
N SER A 54 2.33 -3.48 5.87
CA SER A 54 2.11 -3.58 4.42
C SER A 54 2.26 -2.24 3.73
N PHE A 55 1.63 -1.19 4.26
CA PHE A 55 1.74 0.17 3.72
C PHE A 55 3.20 0.66 3.69
N VAL A 56 3.91 0.60 4.83
CA VAL A 56 5.30 1.10 4.90
C VAL A 56 6.20 0.33 3.94
N CYS A 57 6.09 -0.99 3.91
CA CYS A 57 6.93 -1.84 3.07
C CYS A 57 6.56 -1.73 1.58
N GLY A 58 5.28 -1.64 1.24
CA GLY A 58 4.80 -1.39 -0.13
C GLY A 58 5.25 -0.02 -0.66
N ALA A 59 5.14 1.02 0.17
CA ALA A 59 5.61 2.35 -0.19
C ALA A 59 7.12 2.38 -0.48
N ILE A 60 7.93 1.60 0.25
CA ILE A 60 9.36 1.45 -0.05
C ILE A 60 9.56 0.85 -1.44
N LEU A 61 8.81 -0.20 -1.82
CA LEU A 61 8.89 -0.79 -3.16
C LEU A 61 8.52 0.22 -4.26
N TRP A 62 7.45 1.01 -4.05
CA TRP A 62 7.06 2.08 -4.96
C TRP A 62 8.12 3.19 -5.07
N MET A 63 8.81 3.54 -3.98
CA MET A 63 9.92 4.51 -4.02
C MET A 63 11.12 3.97 -4.83
N TYR A 64 11.42 2.68 -4.71
CA TYR A 64 12.46 2.05 -5.54
C TYR A 64 12.07 2.01 -7.02
N LEU A 65 10.81 1.72 -7.32
CA LEU A 65 10.30 1.78 -8.70
C LEU A 65 10.41 3.20 -9.26
N GLN A 66 10.08 4.21 -8.47
CA GLN A 66 10.24 5.60 -8.86
C GLN A 66 11.70 5.94 -9.20
N GLN A 67 12.65 5.40 -8.44
CA GLN A 67 14.07 5.59 -8.67
C GLN A 67 14.51 4.88 -9.96
N ALA A 68 14.14 3.62 -10.14
CA ALA A 68 14.44 2.85 -11.35
C ALA A 68 13.95 3.56 -12.63
N TRP A 69 12.84 4.27 -12.53
CA TRP A 69 12.19 4.93 -13.66
C TRP A 69 12.50 6.42 -13.82
N ALA A 70 13.18 7.04 -12.86
CA ALA A 70 13.59 8.43 -12.96
C ALA A 70 14.45 8.69 -14.21
N ASN A 71 15.25 7.71 -14.61
CA ASN A 71 16.12 7.79 -15.78
C ASN A 71 15.38 7.60 -17.11
N HIS A 72 14.22 6.95 -17.11
CA HIS A 72 13.49 6.61 -18.34
C HIS A 72 12.45 7.65 -18.81
N LYS A 73 12.26 8.76 -18.09
CA LYS A 73 11.28 9.84 -18.38
C LYS A 73 9.82 9.35 -18.59
N VAL A 74 9.54 8.10 -18.26
CA VAL A 74 8.25 7.45 -18.53
C VAL A 74 7.20 7.81 -17.52
N PHE A 75 7.58 7.89 -16.24
CA PHE A 75 6.74 8.44 -15.19
C PHE A 75 7.17 9.86 -14.88
N LYS A 76 6.21 10.75 -14.85
CA LYS A 76 6.40 11.95 -14.06
C LYS A 76 6.50 11.47 -12.62
N THR A 77 7.60 11.79 -11.96
CA THR A 77 7.88 11.52 -10.53
C THR A 77 6.67 11.78 -9.63
N VAL A 78 5.83 12.73 -10.01
CA VAL A 78 4.57 13.12 -9.36
C VAL A 78 3.58 11.94 -9.26
N SER A 79 3.51 11.04 -10.25
CA SER A 79 2.46 9.99 -10.26
C SER A 79 2.67 8.94 -9.17
N ILE A 80 3.90 8.46 -8.99
CA ILE A 80 4.21 7.48 -7.92
C ILE A 80 4.18 8.17 -6.55
N SER A 81 4.66 9.41 -6.44
CA SER A 81 4.53 10.17 -5.20
C SER A 81 3.07 10.38 -4.80
N SER A 82 2.19 10.65 -5.77
CA SER A 82 0.76 10.79 -5.53
C SER A 82 0.14 9.45 -5.12
N LEU A 83 0.57 8.34 -5.70
CA LEU A 83 0.12 7.00 -5.31
C LEU A 83 0.48 6.72 -3.84
N ILE A 84 1.74 6.88 -3.46
CA ILE A 84 2.20 6.69 -2.07
C ILE A 84 1.43 7.60 -1.10
N ALA A 85 1.21 8.87 -1.47
CA ALA A 85 0.46 9.81 -0.65
C ALA A 85 -1.00 9.35 -0.46
N MET A 86 -1.64 8.88 -1.53
CA MET A 86 -3.02 8.40 -1.48
C MET A 86 -3.15 7.10 -0.69
N GLU A 87 -2.23 6.14 -0.87
CA GLU A 87 -2.19 4.92 -0.05
C GLU A 87 -2.07 5.24 1.45
N GLY A 88 -1.20 6.19 1.81
CA GLY A 88 -1.08 6.63 3.21
C GLY A 88 -2.36 7.28 3.74
N LEU A 89 -3.04 8.12 2.94
CA LEU A 89 -4.33 8.70 3.31
C LEU A 89 -5.40 7.64 3.47
N PHE A 90 -5.45 6.63 2.60
CA PHE A 90 -6.37 5.51 2.72
C PHE A 90 -6.09 4.66 3.95
N CYS A 91 -4.83 4.37 4.26
CA CYS A 91 -4.42 3.68 5.46
C CYS A 91 -4.88 4.44 6.73
N LEU A 92 -4.67 5.76 6.78
CA LEU A 92 -5.17 6.62 7.85
C LEU A 92 -6.70 6.56 7.96
N PHE A 93 -7.38 6.70 6.82
CA PHE A 93 -8.82 6.69 6.77
C PHE A 93 -9.39 5.37 7.26
N GLN A 94 -8.91 4.24 6.76
CA GLN A 94 -9.35 2.91 7.15
C GLN A 94 -9.24 2.71 8.67
N ILE A 95 -8.12 3.10 9.27
CA ILE A 95 -7.88 2.91 10.70
C ILE A 95 -8.70 3.88 11.56
N LEU A 96 -8.91 5.13 11.12
CA LEU A 96 -9.64 6.14 11.89
C LEU A 96 -11.16 6.00 11.77
N VAL A 97 -11.64 5.61 10.60
CA VAL A 97 -13.08 5.48 10.32
C VAL A 97 -13.67 4.25 11.00
N ASP A 98 -12.96 3.14 10.97
CA ASP A 98 -13.38 1.88 11.61
C ASP A 98 -13.68 2.05 13.10
N LYS A 99 -13.11 3.05 13.74
CA LYS A 99 -13.25 3.26 15.20
C LYS A 99 -14.23 4.35 15.63
N ASN A 100 -14.55 5.33 14.76
CA ASN A 100 -15.14 6.60 15.24
C ASN A 100 -16.32 7.15 14.42
N LEU A 101 -16.70 6.56 13.30
CA LEU A 101 -17.81 7.08 12.50
C LEU A 101 -19.10 6.33 12.78
N ASP A 102 -19.93 6.95 13.62
CA ASP A 102 -21.34 6.60 13.72
C ASP A 102 -22.08 7.20 12.53
N TRP A 103 -22.27 6.41 11.48
CA TRP A 103 -22.89 6.85 10.23
C TRP A 103 -24.36 7.24 10.38
N GLU A 104 -24.98 6.86 11.51
CA GLU A 104 -26.40 7.15 11.77
C GLU A 104 -26.64 8.57 12.31
N SER A 105 -25.60 9.23 12.84
CA SER A 105 -25.72 10.59 13.42
C SER A 105 -25.23 11.71 12.49
N ALA A 106 -25.54 11.62 11.18
CA ALA A 106 -25.04 12.53 10.14
C ALA A 106 -25.44 14.00 10.39
N SER A 107 -24.55 14.77 11.01
CA SER A 107 -24.58 16.23 10.99
C SER A 107 -24.04 16.77 9.64
N ASP A 108 -24.25 18.08 9.35
CA ASP A 108 -23.73 18.72 8.12
C ASP A 108 -22.22 18.51 7.90
N GLY A 109 -21.43 18.35 8.98
CA GLY A 109 -20.03 18.02 8.93
C GLY A 109 -19.75 16.61 8.39
N ALA A 110 -20.62 15.62 8.64
CA ALA A 110 -20.48 14.27 8.13
C ALA A 110 -20.68 14.22 6.60
N THR A 111 -21.58 15.03 6.07
CA THR A 111 -21.81 15.13 4.61
C THR A 111 -20.56 15.62 3.89
N LEU A 112 -19.89 16.66 4.42
CA LEU A 112 -18.65 17.17 3.84
C LEU A 112 -17.53 16.12 3.89
N SER A 113 -17.43 15.37 4.98
CA SER A 113 -16.45 14.28 5.13
C SER A 113 -16.68 13.17 4.13
N ILE A 114 -17.92 12.77 3.89
CA ILE A 114 -18.28 11.76 2.89
C ILE A 114 -17.88 12.22 1.48
N ILE A 115 -18.18 13.48 1.12
CA ILE A 115 -17.80 14.03 -0.20
C ILE A 115 -16.28 14.03 -0.36
N LEU A 116 -15.54 14.42 0.66
CA LEU A 116 -14.08 14.41 0.62
C LEU A 116 -13.52 13.00 0.43
N VAL A 117 -14.06 12.02 1.17
CA VAL A 117 -13.68 10.61 1.05
C VAL A 117 -13.95 10.06 -0.34
N LEU A 118 -15.14 10.34 -0.91
CA LEU A 118 -15.46 9.92 -2.27
C LEU A 118 -14.50 10.56 -3.28
N PHE A 119 -14.18 11.84 -3.13
CA PHE A 119 -13.22 12.51 -4.00
C PHE A 119 -11.83 11.85 -3.90
N LEU A 120 -11.33 11.59 -2.70
CA LEU A 120 -10.05 10.91 -2.48
C LEU A 120 -10.08 9.49 -3.08
N PHE A 121 -11.18 8.77 -2.91
CA PHE A 121 -11.35 7.44 -3.49
C PHE A 121 -11.27 7.46 -5.03
N PHE A 122 -11.99 8.36 -5.70
CA PHE A 122 -11.92 8.47 -7.16
C PHE A 122 -10.53 8.92 -7.64
N ALA A 123 -9.86 9.80 -6.90
CA ALA A 123 -8.49 10.21 -7.20
C ALA A 123 -7.53 9.01 -7.06
N TYR A 124 -7.67 8.21 -6.02
CA TYR A 124 -6.91 6.97 -5.83
C TYR A 124 -7.12 5.99 -6.99
N LEU A 125 -8.37 5.74 -7.38
CA LEU A 125 -8.70 4.89 -8.52
C LEU A 125 -8.03 5.38 -9.81
N ALA A 126 -8.13 6.67 -10.08
CA ALA A 126 -7.57 7.27 -11.30
C ALA A 126 -6.02 7.16 -11.33
N ILE A 127 -5.35 7.40 -10.20
CA ILE A 127 -3.89 7.29 -10.10
C ILE A 127 -3.43 5.85 -10.27
N ASN A 128 -4.08 4.89 -9.59
CA ASN A 128 -3.75 3.47 -9.72
C ASN A 128 -3.96 2.96 -11.14
N LEU A 129 -5.09 3.32 -11.75
CA LEU A 129 -5.38 2.96 -13.14
C LEU A 129 -4.33 3.52 -14.09
N TYR A 130 -3.96 4.81 -13.92
CA TYR A 130 -2.93 5.44 -14.72
C TYR A 130 -1.57 4.74 -14.56
N VAL A 131 -1.13 4.49 -13.32
CA VAL A 131 0.13 3.80 -13.04
C VAL A 131 0.11 2.39 -13.61
N GLY A 132 -0.97 1.62 -13.41
CA GLY A 132 -1.14 0.29 -13.96
C GLY A 132 -1.04 0.26 -15.49
N ILE A 133 -1.75 1.17 -16.19
CA ILE A 133 -1.70 1.27 -17.66
C ILE A 133 -0.28 1.62 -18.13
N VAL A 134 0.38 2.57 -17.47
CA VAL A 134 1.75 2.96 -17.86
C VAL A 134 2.71 1.80 -17.66
N LEU A 135 2.61 1.05 -16.56
CA LEU A 135 3.39 -0.17 -16.33
C LEU A 135 3.15 -1.21 -17.45
N ILE A 136 1.91 -1.43 -17.87
CA ILE A 136 1.58 -2.38 -18.92
C ILE A 136 2.17 -1.96 -20.28
N VAL A 137 2.05 -0.67 -20.62
CA VAL A 137 2.38 -0.17 -21.96
C VAL A 137 3.88 0.09 -22.13
N LYS A 138 4.53 0.56 -21.07
CA LYS A 138 5.89 1.10 -21.13
C LYS A 138 6.96 0.20 -20.55
N SER A 139 6.59 -0.78 -19.72
CA SER A 139 7.54 -1.72 -19.13
C SER A 139 7.50 -3.09 -19.77
N GLU A 140 8.48 -3.89 -19.45
CA GLU A 140 8.65 -5.25 -19.92
C GLU A 140 8.63 -6.22 -18.74
N ARG A 141 8.52 -7.52 -19.05
CA ARG A 141 8.67 -8.62 -18.10
C ARG A 141 7.88 -8.42 -16.79
N ALA A 142 8.59 -8.39 -15.65
CA ALA A 142 8.01 -8.38 -14.31
C ALA A 142 7.15 -7.14 -14.06
N LEU A 143 7.60 -5.93 -14.43
CA LEU A 143 6.84 -4.70 -14.24
C LEU A 143 5.53 -4.65 -15.03
N ARG A 144 5.47 -5.27 -16.21
CA ARG A 144 4.23 -5.41 -16.98
C ARG A 144 3.20 -6.24 -16.20
N TRP A 145 3.62 -7.35 -15.59
CA TRP A 145 2.75 -8.15 -14.73
C TRP A 145 2.34 -7.37 -13.47
N GLY A 146 3.25 -6.59 -12.87
CA GLY A 146 2.93 -5.66 -11.80
C GLY A 146 1.80 -4.70 -12.20
N GLY A 147 1.88 -4.10 -13.39
CA GLY A 147 0.81 -3.23 -13.90
C GLY A 147 -0.53 -3.93 -14.11
N ILE A 148 -0.53 -5.16 -14.63
CA ILE A 148 -1.76 -5.97 -14.77
C ILE A 148 -2.36 -6.23 -13.39
N LEU A 149 -1.54 -6.63 -12.42
CA LEU A 149 -2.00 -6.92 -11.05
C LEU A 149 -2.52 -5.66 -10.35
N THR A 150 -1.91 -4.50 -10.56
CA THR A 150 -2.44 -3.23 -10.04
C THR A 150 -3.88 -2.97 -10.53
N ILE A 151 -4.16 -3.25 -11.79
CA ILE A 151 -5.52 -3.08 -12.32
C ILE A 151 -6.47 -4.16 -11.79
N VAL A 152 -6.00 -5.41 -11.71
CA VAL A 152 -6.82 -6.53 -11.19
C VAL A 152 -7.17 -6.30 -9.72
N GLU A 153 -6.21 -5.90 -8.89
CA GLU A 153 -6.41 -5.57 -7.49
C GLU A 153 -7.40 -4.41 -7.32
N LEU A 154 -7.23 -3.35 -8.11
CA LEU A 154 -8.16 -2.22 -8.12
C LEU A 154 -9.61 -2.65 -8.46
N LEU A 155 -9.79 -3.47 -9.50
CA LEU A 155 -11.11 -3.99 -9.88
C LEU A 155 -11.68 -4.90 -8.81
N PHE A 156 -10.85 -5.72 -8.19
CA PHE A 156 -11.24 -6.60 -7.11
C PHE A 156 -11.68 -5.81 -5.87
N GLY A 157 -10.95 -4.77 -5.49
CA GLY A 157 -11.34 -3.85 -4.41
C GLY A 157 -12.68 -3.16 -4.66
N ILE A 158 -12.96 -2.74 -5.91
CA ILE A 158 -14.27 -2.17 -6.29
C ILE A 158 -15.38 -3.23 -6.12
N VAL A 159 -15.14 -4.47 -6.56
CA VAL A 159 -16.12 -5.57 -6.42
C VAL A 159 -16.40 -5.86 -4.94
N LEU A 160 -15.37 -5.88 -4.09
CA LEU A 160 -15.52 -6.04 -2.64
C LEU A 160 -16.40 -4.93 -2.05
N LEU A 161 -16.11 -3.70 -2.39
CA LEU A 161 -16.85 -2.53 -1.90
C LEU A 161 -18.33 -2.56 -2.33
N VAL A 162 -18.60 -2.89 -3.59
CA VAL A 162 -19.98 -2.95 -4.13
C VAL A 162 -20.76 -4.15 -3.59
N SER A 163 -20.09 -5.28 -3.34
CA SER A 163 -20.72 -6.48 -2.80
C SER A 163 -21.15 -6.36 -1.34
N GLY A 164 -20.61 -5.39 -0.60
CA GLY A 164 -20.83 -5.24 0.84
C GLY A 164 -20.31 -6.41 1.69
N ASN A 165 -19.55 -7.32 1.09
CA ASN A 165 -19.04 -8.55 1.71
C ASN A 165 -17.58 -8.40 2.18
N THR A 166 -17.27 -7.28 2.83
CA THR A 166 -15.92 -7.00 3.34
C THR A 166 -15.46 -7.99 4.40
N ASP A 167 -16.39 -8.61 5.13
CA ASP A 167 -16.09 -9.57 6.20
C ASP A 167 -15.89 -11.01 5.72
N ASN A 168 -15.87 -11.24 4.40
CA ASN A 168 -15.69 -12.59 3.88
C ASN A 168 -14.20 -12.98 3.86
N SER A 169 -13.82 -13.89 4.76
CA SER A 169 -12.44 -14.38 4.91
C SER A 169 -11.83 -14.92 3.60
N VAL A 170 -12.63 -15.50 2.72
CA VAL A 170 -12.17 -16.02 1.43
C VAL A 170 -11.79 -14.86 0.50
N LEU A 171 -12.61 -13.81 0.45
CA LEU A 171 -12.34 -12.64 -0.37
C LEU A 171 -11.12 -11.88 0.15
N SER A 172 -11.00 -11.71 1.46
CA SER A 172 -9.80 -11.11 2.10
C SER A 172 -8.52 -11.90 1.78
N PHE A 173 -8.62 -13.24 1.71
CA PHE A 173 -7.48 -14.06 1.31
C PHE A 173 -7.05 -13.79 -0.14
N PHE A 174 -7.99 -13.68 -1.07
CA PHE A 174 -7.66 -13.36 -2.46
C PHE A 174 -7.08 -11.94 -2.61
N ASP A 175 -7.60 -10.98 -1.87
CA ASP A 175 -7.10 -9.60 -1.84
C ASP A 175 -5.63 -9.56 -1.37
N SER A 176 -5.34 -10.14 -0.23
CA SER A 176 -3.97 -10.27 0.28
C SER A 176 -3.04 -11.02 -0.68
N LEU A 177 -3.53 -12.07 -1.35
CA LEU A 177 -2.75 -12.79 -2.34
C LEU A 177 -2.41 -11.93 -3.54
N LEU A 178 -3.37 -11.15 -4.06
CA LEU A 178 -3.16 -10.22 -5.17
C LEU A 178 -2.12 -9.15 -4.78
N LEU A 179 -2.22 -8.59 -3.58
CA LEU A 179 -1.30 -7.59 -3.08
C LEU A 179 0.13 -8.15 -2.92
N ILE A 180 0.28 -9.38 -2.40
CA ILE A 180 1.59 -10.05 -2.32
C ILE A 180 2.16 -10.28 -3.72
N LEU A 181 1.37 -10.77 -4.68
CA LEU A 181 1.81 -10.99 -6.05
C LEU A 181 2.21 -9.69 -6.74
N LEU A 182 1.42 -8.62 -6.57
CA LEU A 182 1.75 -7.29 -7.08
C LEU A 182 3.13 -6.85 -6.58
N ASN A 183 3.35 -6.89 -5.27
CA ASN A 183 4.61 -6.46 -4.67
C ASN A 183 5.79 -7.37 -5.05
N PHE A 184 5.54 -8.66 -5.29
CA PHE A 184 6.55 -9.57 -5.84
C PHE A 184 7.03 -9.11 -7.22
N PHE A 185 6.10 -8.82 -8.14
CA PHE A 185 6.46 -8.38 -9.48
C PHE A 185 7.05 -6.98 -9.50
N LEU A 186 6.64 -6.09 -8.60
CA LEU A 186 7.30 -4.78 -8.43
C LEU A 186 8.74 -4.95 -7.96
N LYS A 187 8.99 -5.82 -6.97
CA LYS A 187 10.34 -6.12 -6.49
C LYS A 187 11.23 -6.69 -7.60
N GLU A 188 10.76 -7.72 -8.30
CA GLU A 188 11.53 -8.33 -9.41
C GLU A 188 11.81 -7.31 -10.51
N GLY A 189 10.81 -6.50 -10.86
CA GLY A 189 11.00 -5.45 -11.86
C GLY A 189 11.96 -4.35 -11.44
N CYS A 190 11.98 -3.97 -10.16
CA CYS A 190 12.98 -3.05 -9.65
C CYS A 190 14.39 -3.65 -9.68
N LEU A 191 14.54 -4.95 -9.42
CA LEU A 191 15.83 -5.64 -9.52
C LEU A 191 16.33 -5.74 -10.95
N ASP A 192 15.42 -5.88 -11.92
CA ASP A 192 15.78 -5.93 -13.36
C ASP A 192 16.25 -4.56 -13.90
N GLU A 193 15.71 -3.45 -13.36
CA GLU A 193 15.92 -2.10 -13.89
C GLU A 193 17.01 -1.30 -13.13
N LEU A 194 17.35 -1.68 -11.91
CA LEU A 194 18.37 -1.02 -11.12
C LEU A 194 19.72 -1.70 -11.31
N ASP A 195 20.75 -0.92 -11.68
CA ASP A 195 22.13 -1.40 -11.71
C ASP A 195 22.55 -1.91 -10.32
N GLU A 196 23.30 -3.01 -10.30
CA GLU A 196 23.52 -3.83 -9.11
C GLU A 196 24.17 -3.10 -7.91
N ASP A 197 24.81 -1.95 -8.10
CA ASP A 197 25.74 -1.45 -7.10
C ASP A 197 25.30 -0.20 -6.34
N GLU A 198 24.58 0.77 -6.93
CA GLU A 198 24.33 2.06 -6.28
C GLU A 198 22.97 2.67 -6.63
N VAL A 199 22.17 2.98 -5.61
CA VAL A 199 20.93 3.75 -5.76
C VAL A 199 21.07 5.09 -5.03
N GLU A 200 20.93 6.18 -5.78
CA GLU A 200 21.01 7.53 -5.23
C GLU A 200 19.67 8.01 -4.69
N ILE A 201 19.61 8.34 -3.40
CA ILE A 201 18.42 8.89 -2.75
C ILE A 201 18.46 10.41 -2.81
N GLY A 202 17.52 11.00 -3.53
CA GLY A 202 17.33 12.43 -3.63
C GLY A 202 16.43 13.02 -2.55
N THR A 203 16.28 14.34 -2.58
CA THR A 203 15.48 15.10 -1.59
C THR A 203 14.00 14.66 -1.56
N LEU A 204 13.45 14.26 -2.71
CA LEU A 204 12.07 13.80 -2.81
C LEU A 204 11.84 12.49 -2.06
N GLN A 205 12.77 11.53 -2.20
CA GLN A 205 12.69 10.25 -1.50
C GLN A 205 12.79 10.42 0.01
N TYR A 206 13.59 11.37 0.49
CA TYR A 206 13.62 11.71 1.92
C TYR A 206 12.28 12.25 2.42
N ALA A 207 11.63 13.13 1.64
CA ALA A 207 10.32 13.64 1.99
C ALA A 207 9.25 12.53 1.99
N GLN A 208 9.31 11.61 1.03
CA GLN A 208 8.44 10.43 0.98
C GLN A 208 8.67 9.49 2.16
N MET A 209 9.92 9.19 2.50
CA MET A 209 10.26 8.39 3.68
C MET A 209 9.74 9.02 4.96
N ALA A 210 9.93 10.35 5.12
CA ALA A 210 9.40 11.07 6.27
C ALA A 210 7.87 10.95 6.35
N TYR A 211 7.17 11.12 5.23
CA TYR A 211 5.72 10.93 5.16
C TYR A 211 5.30 9.50 5.52
N VAL A 212 5.91 8.49 4.92
CA VAL A 212 5.61 7.07 5.15
C VAL A 212 5.82 6.66 6.62
N LEU A 213 6.83 7.22 7.28
CA LEU A 213 7.07 6.98 8.71
C LEU A 213 6.17 7.82 9.62
N PHE A 214 5.73 9.00 9.15
CA PHE A 214 4.85 9.87 9.92
C PHE A 214 3.44 9.29 10.06
N ILE A 215 2.91 8.59 9.06
CA ILE A 215 1.59 7.96 9.09
C ILE A 215 1.44 6.97 10.25
N PRO A 216 2.30 5.93 10.40
CA PRO A 216 2.25 5.03 11.55
C PRO A 216 2.42 5.75 12.90
N PHE A 217 3.33 6.74 12.96
CA PHE A 217 3.54 7.52 14.18
C PHE A 217 2.28 8.29 14.59
N LEU A 218 1.63 8.95 13.65
CA LEU A 218 0.39 9.69 13.89
C LEU A 218 -0.72 8.74 14.37
N LEU A 219 -0.86 7.57 13.74
CA LEU A 219 -1.84 6.57 14.13
C LEU A 219 -1.58 6.01 15.52
N ILE A 220 -0.33 5.73 15.87
CA ILE A 220 0.04 5.29 17.24
C ILE A 220 -0.35 6.37 18.24
N CYS A 221 -0.07 7.64 17.95
CA CYS A 221 -0.47 8.75 18.82
C CYS A 221 -2.01 8.84 18.99
N CYS A 222 -2.77 8.72 17.88
CA CYS A 222 -4.24 8.76 17.93
C CYS A 222 -4.87 7.56 18.68
N VAL A 223 -4.17 6.43 18.76
CA VAL A 223 -4.67 5.24 19.49
C VAL A 223 -4.29 5.28 20.97
N MET A 224 -3.19 5.96 21.32
CA MET A 224 -2.69 6.02 22.71
C MET A 224 -3.29 7.17 23.53
N PHE A 225 -3.86 8.20 22.87
CA PHE A 225 -4.49 9.36 23.48
C PHE A 225 -5.96 9.46 23.07
#